data_371d0453a010db494618fca5ea9f689b
#
_entry.id   371d0453a010db494618fca5ea9f689b
#
_cell.length_a   1.000
_cell.length_b   1.000
_cell.length_c   1.000
_cell.angle_alpha   90.00
_cell.angle_beta   90.00
_cell.angle_gamma   90.00
#
_symmetry.space_group_name_H-M   'P 1'
#
loop_
_entity.id
_entity.type
_entity.pdbx_description
1 polymer ?
#
loop_
_entity_poly.entity_id
_entity_poly.type
_entity_poly.pdbx_seq_one_letter_code
_entity_poly.pdbx_strand_id
1 'polypeptide(L)'
;MKNIQGTRICEEIRNEFGKSHPILVHAVWPYETGEVVIQNYNILLAFSKLYNCADGLIFHSNSIVHDICNVRYNIKQVRFPDINSYIANELTRKISKYIL
;
A
#
# COMPACT_ATOMS: atom_id res chain seq x y z
N MET A 1 -4.44 -13.65 -1.55
CA MET A 1 -5.82 -13.59 -2.04
C MET A 1 -6.43 -12.21 -1.98
N LYS A 2 -6.22 -11.47 -0.90
CA LYS A 2 -6.73 -10.09 -0.80
C LYS A 2 -6.19 -9.16 -1.89
N ASN A 3 -4.97 -9.41 -2.37
CA ASN A 3 -4.34 -8.59 -3.41
C ASN A 3 -4.99 -8.74 -4.79
N ILE A 4 -5.61 -9.88 -5.05
CA ILE A 4 -6.28 -10.14 -6.33
C ILE A 4 -7.54 -9.30 -6.46
N GLN A 5 -8.31 -9.16 -5.38
CA GLN A 5 -9.54 -8.37 -5.39
C GLN A 5 -9.26 -6.89 -5.62
N GLY A 6 -8.27 -6.35 -4.92
CA GLY A 6 -7.88 -4.95 -5.10
C GLY A 6 -7.39 -4.64 -6.50
N THR A 7 -6.63 -5.56 -7.09
CA THR A 7 -6.13 -5.41 -8.46
C THR A 7 -7.27 -5.40 -9.46
N ARG A 8 -8.24 -6.30 -9.30
CA ARG A 8 -9.40 -6.37 -10.18
C ARG A 8 -10.28 -5.13 -10.08
N ILE A 9 -10.47 -4.61 -8.88
CA ILE A 9 -11.22 -3.37 -8.68
C ILE A 9 -10.52 -2.21 -9.39
N CYS A 10 -9.20 -2.13 -9.29
CA CYS A 10 -8.43 -1.11 -9.99
C CYS A 10 -8.59 -1.21 -11.51
N GLU A 11 -8.53 -2.41 -12.05
CA GLU A 11 -8.73 -2.63 -13.49
C GLU A 11 -10.13 -2.21 -13.93
N GLU A 12 -11.16 -2.57 -13.16
CA GLU A 12 -12.54 -2.19 -13.48
C GLU A 12 -12.76 -0.69 -13.40
N ILE A 13 -12.18 -0.01 -12.43
CA ILE A 13 -12.24 1.45 -12.34
C ILE A 13 -11.58 2.07 -13.55
N ARG A 14 -10.43 1.57 -13.97
CA ARG A 14 -9.74 2.08 -15.16
C ARG A 14 -10.57 1.88 -16.42
N ASN A 15 -11.21 0.73 -16.55
CA ASN A 15 -12.07 0.46 -17.71
C ASN A 15 -13.31 1.35 -17.74
N GLU A 16 -13.89 1.65 -16.58
CA GLU A 16 -15.09 2.47 -16.48
C GLU A 16 -14.80 3.95 -16.73
N PHE A 17 -13.75 4.49 -16.11
CA PHE A 17 -13.44 5.92 -16.16
C PHE A 17 -12.37 6.30 -17.17
N GLY A 18 -11.69 5.33 -17.76
CA GLY A 18 -10.62 5.59 -18.72
C GLY A 18 -9.45 6.38 -18.12
N LYS A 19 -8.77 7.14 -18.94
CA LYS A 19 -7.60 7.93 -18.51
C LYS A 19 -7.96 9.32 -18.00
N SER A 20 -9.23 9.70 -18.04
CA SER A 20 -9.66 11.03 -17.63
C SER A 20 -9.60 11.26 -16.12
N HIS A 21 -9.61 10.19 -15.34
CA HIS A 21 -9.56 10.26 -13.88
C HIS A 21 -8.28 9.59 -13.40
N PRO A 22 -7.41 10.32 -12.66
CA PRO A 22 -6.22 9.70 -12.11
C PRO A 22 -6.58 8.70 -11.01
N ILE A 23 -5.91 7.56 -11.03
CA ILE A 23 -6.07 6.51 -10.02
C ILE A 23 -4.80 6.44 -9.18
N LEU A 24 -4.94 6.68 -7.88
CA LEU A 24 -3.85 6.58 -6.93
C LEU A 24 -4.08 5.34 -6.06
N VAL A 25 -3.13 4.44 -6.04
CA VAL A 25 -3.23 3.20 -5.27
C VAL A 25 -2.25 3.23 -4.11
N HIS A 26 -2.76 2.92 -2.92
CA HIS A 26 -1.92 2.70 -1.76
C HIS A 26 -1.86 1.20 -1.48
N ALA A 27 -0.66 0.65 -1.50
CA ALA A 27 -0.42 -0.77 -1.25
C ALA A 27 0.43 -0.95 -0.01
N VAL A 28 0.08 -1.95 0.79
CA VAL A 28 0.81 -2.29 2.01
C VAL A 28 1.45 -3.65 1.84
N TRP A 29 2.78 -3.68 2.01
CA TRP A 29 3.53 -4.93 2.00
C TRP A 29 3.33 -5.62 3.36
N PRO A 30 2.82 -6.86 3.40
CA PRO A 30 2.53 -7.54 4.66
C PRO A 30 3.81 -7.94 5.40
N TYR A 31 3.64 -8.35 6.65
CA TYR A 31 4.73 -8.93 7.41
C TYR A 31 5.22 -10.22 6.75
N GLU A 32 6.51 -10.47 6.85
CA GLU A 32 7.10 -11.70 6.34
C GLU A 32 6.82 -12.83 7.32
N THR A 33 5.72 -13.55 7.10
CA THR A 33 5.31 -14.70 7.90
C THR A 33 4.95 -15.87 6.98
N GLY A 34 5.27 -17.10 7.41
CA GLY A 34 4.94 -18.30 6.66
C GLY A 34 5.83 -18.51 5.43
N GLU A 35 5.24 -18.96 4.33
CA GLU A 35 5.98 -19.24 3.10
C GLU A 35 6.30 -17.95 2.34
N VAL A 36 7.45 -17.39 2.64
CA VAL A 36 7.89 -16.09 2.12
C VAL A 36 8.00 -16.09 0.58
N VAL A 37 8.44 -17.20 -0.02
CA VAL A 37 8.64 -17.28 -1.47
C VAL A 37 7.32 -17.12 -2.22
N ILE A 38 6.30 -17.87 -1.83
CA ILE A 38 4.98 -17.81 -2.47
C ILE A 38 4.34 -16.44 -2.23
N GLN A 39 4.45 -15.92 -1.02
CA GLN A 39 3.93 -14.60 -0.67
C GLN A 39 4.56 -13.51 -1.53
N ASN A 40 5.87 -13.51 -1.68
CA ASN A 40 6.58 -12.54 -2.50
C ASN A 40 6.20 -12.64 -3.96
N TYR A 41 6.03 -13.87 -4.47
CA TYR A 41 5.60 -14.08 -5.84
C TYR A 41 4.23 -13.48 -6.11
N ASN A 42 3.27 -13.73 -5.20
CA ASN A 42 1.92 -13.17 -5.32
C ASN A 42 1.93 -11.65 -5.25
N ILE A 43 2.76 -11.07 -4.40
CA ILE A 43 2.91 -9.61 -4.29
C ILE A 43 3.44 -9.04 -5.59
N LEU A 44 4.46 -9.66 -6.18
CA LEU A 44 5.03 -9.19 -7.44
C LEU A 44 4.01 -9.22 -8.58
N LEU A 45 3.20 -10.28 -8.65
CA LEU A 45 2.12 -10.36 -9.65
C LEU A 45 1.10 -9.26 -9.47
N ALA A 46 0.67 -9.03 -8.23
CA ALA A 46 -0.27 -7.94 -7.92
C ALA A 46 0.31 -6.58 -8.29
N PHE A 47 1.57 -6.34 -7.99
CA PHE A 47 2.25 -5.10 -8.33
C PHE A 47 2.31 -4.87 -9.83
N SER A 48 2.65 -5.90 -10.59
CA SER A 48 2.70 -5.79 -12.03
C SER A 48 1.38 -5.31 -12.62
N LYS A 49 0.28 -5.85 -12.14
CA LYS A 49 -1.06 -5.45 -12.58
C LYS A 49 -1.42 -4.04 -12.13
N LEU A 50 -1.13 -3.70 -10.87
CA LEU A 50 -1.41 -2.37 -10.34
C LEU A 50 -0.59 -1.29 -11.04
N TYR A 51 0.66 -1.59 -11.37
CA TYR A 51 1.53 -0.67 -12.09
C TYR A 51 0.95 -0.30 -13.45
N ASN A 52 0.32 -1.25 -14.12
CA ASN A 52 -0.29 -1.00 -15.42
C ASN A 52 -1.61 -0.23 -15.34
N CYS A 53 -2.34 -0.35 -14.21
CA CYS A 53 -3.66 0.26 -14.05
C CYS A 53 -3.62 1.62 -13.36
N ALA A 54 -2.68 1.83 -12.45
CA ALA A 54 -2.65 3.01 -11.60
C ALA A 54 -1.78 4.12 -12.21
N ASP A 55 -2.17 5.36 -11.97
CA ASP A 55 -1.36 6.52 -12.34
C ASP A 55 -0.28 6.82 -11.32
N GLY A 56 -0.54 6.48 -10.07
CA GLY A 56 0.42 6.61 -8.99
C GLY A 56 0.29 5.47 -8.00
N LEU A 57 1.41 5.07 -7.41
CA LEU A 57 1.46 3.98 -6.46
C LEU A 57 2.23 4.42 -5.22
N ILE A 58 1.57 4.42 -4.08
CA ILE A 58 2.18 4.69 -2.77
C ILE A 58 2.31 3.37 -2.04
N PHE A 59 3.49 3.12 -1.50
CA PHE A 59 3.84 1.83 -0.98
C PHE A 59 4.39 1.94 0.44
N HIS A 60 3.85 1.13 1.34
CA HIS A 60 4.36 1.01 2.71
C HIS A 60 4.60 -0.45 3.06
N SER A 61 5.66 -0.71 3.81
CA SER A 61 5.94 -2.04 4.35
C SER A 61 5.56 -2.07 5.84
N ASN A 62 4.76 -3.03 6.25
CA ASN A 62 4.40 -3.20 7.67
C ASN A 62 5.64 -3.34 8.55
N SER A 63 6.64 -4.09 8.09
CA SER A 63 7.87 -4.30 8.86
C SER A 63 8.65 -3.00 9.05
N ILE A 64 8.77 -2.22 7.99
CA ILE A 64 9.49 -0.94 8.04
C ILE A 64 8.74 0.06 8.92
N VAL A 65 7.42 0.15 8.78
CA VAL A 65 6.61 1.05 9.60
C VAL A 65 6.67 0.63 11.07
N HIS A 66 6.65 -0.66 11.34
CA HIS A 66 6.81 -1.19 12.70
C HIS A 66 8.12 -0.71 13.32
N ASP A 67 9.21 -0.82 12.59
CA ASP A 67 10.53 -0.38 13.06
C ASP A 67 10.57 1.13 13.29
N ILE A 68 9.95 1.91 12.42
CA ILE A 68 9.87 3.36 12.59
C ILE A 68 9.10 3.71 13.85
N CYS A 69 7.96 3.06 14.11
CA CYS A 69 7.17 3.30 15.31
C CYS A 69 7.97 2.94 16.58
N ASN A 70 8.70 1.84 16.52
CA ASN A 70 9.50 1.38 17.67
C ASN A 70 10.66 2.34 17.97
N VAL A 71 11.44 2.69 16.96
CA VAL A 71 12.67 3.47 17.13
C VAL A 71 12.40 4.96 17.24
N ARG A 72 11.59 5.51 16.34
CA ARG A 72 11.39 6.96 16.24
C ARG A 72 10.39 7.51 17.24
N TYR A 73 9.31 6.76 17.49
CA TYR A 73 8.25 7.17 18.41
C TYR A 73 8.33 6.45 19.75
N ASN A 74 9.33 5.60 19.93
CA ASN A 74 9.63 4.91 21.20
C ASN A 74 8.44 4.08 21.72
N ILE A 75 7.68 3.48 20.81
CA ILE A 75 6.57 2.61 21.17
C ILE A 75 7.12 1.21 21.41
N LYS A 76 7.01 0.72 22.65
CA LYS A 76 7.59 -0.57 23.02
C LYS A 76 6.83 -1.76 22.43
N GLN A 77 5.49 -1.66 22.37
CA GLN A 77 4.64 -2.67 21.76
C GLN A 77 3.84 -2.06 20.63
N VAL A 78 4.36 -2.18 19.41
CA VAL A 78 3.71 -1.63 18.24
C VAL A 78 2.52 -2.51 17.85
N ARG A 79 1.34 -1.89 17.73
CA ARG A 79 0.10 -2.55 17.33
C ARG A 79 -0.39 -1.98 16.00
N PHE A 80 -1.36 -2.65 15.40
CA PHE A 80 -1.94 -2.17 14.13
C PHE A 80 -2.47 -0.73 14.18
N PRO A 81 -3.13 -0.27 15.27
CA PRO A 81 -3.53 1.15 15.33
C PRO A 81 -2.36 2.12 15.22
N ASP A 82 -1.20 1.79 15.77
CA ASP A 82 0.00 2.64 15.67
C ASP A 82 0.51 2.70 14.23
N ILE A 83 0.57 1.55 13.56
CA ILE A 83 0.97 1.45 12.17
C ILE A 83 -0.01 2.22 11.28
N ASN A 84 -1.30 2.05 11.50
CA ASN A 84 -2.33 2.70 10.71
C ASN A 84 -2.28 4.22 10.89
N SER A 85 -2.04 4.71 12.11
CA SER A 85 -1.89 6.15 12.36
C SER A 85 -0.70 6.73 11.61
N TYR A 86 0.43 6.05 11.63
CA TYR A 86 1.62 6.47 10.90
C TYR A 86 1.35 6.55 9.40
N ILE A 87 0.76 5.50 8.83
CA ILE A 87 0.46 5.43 7.41
C ILE A 87 -0.54 6.53 7.02
N ALA A 88 -1.58 6.74 7.82
CA ALA A 88 -2.58 7.77 7.56
C ALA A 88 -1.95 9.17 7.53
N ASN A 89 -1.07 9.47 8.47
CA ASN A 89 -0.36 10.76 8.50
C ASN A 89 0.56 10.95 7.30
N GLU A 90 1.26 9.89 6.90
CA GLU A 90 2.13 9.93 5.72
C GLU A 90 1.34 10.15 4.44
N LEU A 91 0.24 9.44 4.27
CA LEU A 91 -0.64 9.59 3.12
C LEU A 91 -1.21 11.00 3.04
N THR A 92 -1.68 11.53 4.16
CA THR A 92 -2.24 12.88 4.22
C THR A 92 -1.22 13.91 3.77
N ARG A 93 0.01 13.81 4.24
CA ARG A 93 1.08 14.73 3.85
C ARG A 93 1.41 14.65 2.36
N LYS A 94 1.51 13.43 1.82
CA LYS A 94 1.84 13.24 0.42
C LYS A 94 0.73 13.70 -0.51
N ILE A 95 -0.52 13.39 -0.18
CA ILE A 95 -1.67 13.77 -1.00
C ILE A 95 -1.87 15.28 -0.96
N SER A 96 -1.71 15.94 0.19
CA SER A 96 -1.86 17.39 0.29
C SER A 96 -0.89 18.14 -0.61
N LYS A 97 0.32 17.65 -0.77
CA LYS A 97 1.32 18.28 -1.65
C LYS A 97 0.91 18.27 -3.11
N TYR A 98 0.14 17.27 -3.54
CA TYR A 98 -0.28 17.16 -4.93
C TYR A 98 -1.61 17.84 -5.22
N ILE A 99 -2.48 17.97 -4.22
CA ILE A 99 -3.82 18.52 -4.39
C ILE A 99 -3.85 20.02 -4.11
N LEU A 100 -3.01 20.48 -3.21
CA LEU A 100 -2.89 21.90 -2.84
C LEU A 100 -1.69 22.54 -3.50
#